data_9a9c7e657b13a77e3a77d19f908402a5
#
_entry.id   9a9c7e657b13a77e3a77d19f908402a5
#
_cell.length_a   1.000
_cell.length_b   1.000
_cell.length_c   1.000
_cell.angle_alpha   90.00
_cell.angle_beta   90.00
_cell.angle_gamma   90.00
#
_symmetry.space_group_name_H-M   'P 1'
#
loop_
_entity.id
_entity.type
_entity.pdbx_description
1 polymer ?
#
loop_
_entity_poly.entity_id
_entity_poly.type
_entity_poly.pdbx_seq_one_letter_code
_entity_poly.pdbx_strand_id
1 'polypeptide(L)'
;VLCRGEVLGLTQSESRTMRKTVLALQPKNVYDMALALALIRPAAADGGRKAAYFRSGGKGKRQIITDEDAIEYISDSIGCSMDFADKYRRGFSKQIPSVMNEFLFSLKDKRGNIEQADILKELKHSPKYSYCRGHSLSYGQLVWALAYWKARDPQRFWRATTKHCHSSYR
;
A
#
# COMPACT_ATOMS: atom_id res chain seq x y z
N VAL A 1 12.64 -8.43 16.34
CA VAL A 1 11.45 -9.19 15.91
C VAL A 1 11.22 -8.95 14.42
N LEU A 2 10.73 -7.79 13.98
CA LEU A 2 10.34 -7.54 12.60
C LEU A 2 11.51 -7.72 11.60
N CYS A 3 12.66 -7.12 11.85
CA CYS A 3 13.83 -7.21 10.98
C CYS A 3 14.41 -8.63 10.85
N ARG A 4 14.05 -9.55 11.74
CA ARG A 4 14.34 -10.99 11.65
C ARG A 4 13.24 -11.81 11.02
N GLY A 5 12.15 -11.18 10.59
CA GLY A 5 10.99 -11.85 10.00
C GLY A 5 10.19 -12.71 10.97
N GLU A 6 10.23 -12.40 12.26
CA GLU A 6 9.52 -13.12 13.33
C GLU A 6 8.09 -12.62 13.46
N VAL A 7 7.30 -12.79 12.41
CA VAL A 7 5.95 -12.20 12.26
C VAL A 7 4.82 -13.04 12.86
N LEU A 8 5.08 -14.25 13.33
CA LEU A 8 4.08 -15.11 13.95
C LEU A 8 3.51 -14.47 15.23
N GLY A 9 2.19 -14.51 15.41
CA GLY A 9 1.48 -13.85 16.51
C GLY A 9 1.23 -12.34 16.29
N LEU A 10 1.71 -11.77 15.18
CA LEU A 10 1.46 -10.38 14.83
C LEU A 10 0.26 -10.29 13.86
N THR A 11 -0.80 -9.64 14.32
CA THR A 11 -2.04 -9.53 13.52
C THR A 11 -1.76 -9.05 12.09
N GLN A 12 -2.48 -9.61 11.11
CA GLN A 12 -2.33 -9.34 9.67
C GLN A 12 -0.91 -9.54 9.09
N SER A 13 0.04 -10.07 9.87
CA SER A 13 1.45 -10.13 9.47
C SER A 13 2.00 -11.55 9.32
N GLU A 14 1.25 -12.59 9.64
CA GLU A 14 1.73 -13.97 9.70
C GLU A 14 2.00 -14.63 8.34
N SER A 15 1.63 -13.97 7.24
CA SER A 15 1.80 -14.55 5.91
C SER A 15 3.27 -14.66 5.49
N ARG A 16 3.57 -15.68 4.67
CA ARG A 16 4.90 -15.84 4.05
C ARG A 16 5.32 -14.60 3.25
N THR A 17 4.35 -13.95 2.61
CA THR A 17 4.58 -12.72 1.84
C THR A 17 5.00 -11.57 2.76
N MET A 18 4.33 -11.40 3.91
CA MET A 18 4.71 -10.38 4.89
C MET A 18 6.11 -10.63 5.44
N ARG A 19 6.42 -11.88 5.82
CA ARG A 19 7.76 -12.23 6.30
C ARG A 19 8.85 -11.82 5.32
N LYS A 20 8.67 -12.11 4.02
CA LYS A 20 9.61 -11.68 2.96
C LYS A 20 9.68 -10.16 2.84
N THR A 21 8.53 -9.49 3.01
CA THR A 21 8.44 -8.02 2.89
C THR A 21 9.18 -7.33 4.03
N VAL A 22 8.97 -7.74 5.29
CA VAL A 22 9.66 -7.13 6.43
C VAL A 22 11.16 -7.42 6.43
N LEU A 23 11.57 -8.60 5.96
CA LEU A 23 13.00 -8.92 5.79
C LEU A 23 13.67 -8.02 4.74
N ALA A 24 12.97 -7.70 3.65
CA ALA A 24 13.50 -6.82 2.61
C ALA A 24 13.43 -5.33 3.00
N LEU A 25 12.35 -4.92 3.67
CA LEU A 25 12.11 -3.52 4.04
C LEU A 25 12.90 -3.09 5.29
N GLN A 26 13.16 -4.04 6.22
CA GLN A 26 13.82 -3.76 7.51
C GLN A 26 13.15 -2.60 8.27
N PRO A 27 11.85 -2.69 8.61
CA PRO A 27 11.09 -1.58 9.15
C PRO A 27 11.69 -1.06 10.47
N LYS A 28 11.87 0.27 10.55
CA LYS A 28 12.49 0.97 11.68
C LYS A 28 11.49 1.77 12.50
N ASN A 29 10.29 1.98 11.98
CA ASN A 29 9.24 2.76 12.59
C ASN A 29 7.85 2.28 12.14
N VAL A 30 6.82 2.89 12.69
CA VAL A 30 5.41 2.58 12.38
C VAL A 30 5.07 2.82 10.90
N TYR A 31 5.64 3.86 10.29
CA TYR A 31 5.37 4.19 8.87
C TYR A 31 5.94 3.12 7.93
N ASP A 32 7.14 2.61 8.23
CA ASP A 32 7.73 1.50 7.47
C ASP A 32 6.88 0.23 7.61
N MET A 33 6.31 -0.01 8.80
CA MET A 33 5.42 -1.14 9.01
C MET A 33 4.08 -0.97 8.27
N ALA A 34 3.52 0.24 8.26
CA ALA A 34 2.34 0.57 7.46
C ALA A 34 2.59 0.35 5.96
N LEU A 35 3.75 0.78 5.48
CA LEU A 35 4.19 0.53 4.10
C LEU A 35 4.32 -0.97 3.80
N ALA A 36 4.88 -1.76 4.72
CA ALA A 36 4.96 -3.21 4.56
C ALA A 36 3.58 -3.83 4.40
N LEU A 37 2.59 -3.40 5.20
CA LEU A 37 1.20 -3.84 5.12
C LEU A 37 0.54 -3.46 3.78
N ALA A 38 0.82 -2.27 3.25
CA ALA A 38 0.33 -1.85 1.95
C ALA A 38 0.96 -2.66 0.80
N LEU A 39 2.26 -2.93 0.86
CA LEU A 39 3.01 -3.66 -0.16
C LEU A 39 2.64 -5.14 -0.30
N ILE A 40 2.01 -5.75 0.71
CA ILE A 40 1.56 -7.15 0.62
C ILE A 40 0.17 -7.30 0.01
N ARG A 41 -0.55 -6.21 -0.21
CA ARG A 41 -1.89 -6.28 -0.81
C ARG A 41 -1.80 -6.67 -2.29
N PRO A 42 -2.80 -7.41 -2.82
CA PRO A 42 -2.80 -7.86 -4.22
C PRO A 42 -2.54 -6.72 -5.18
N ALA A 43 -3.09 -5.58 -4.89
CA ALA A 43 -2.91 -4.35 -5.62
C ALA A 43 -1.47 -3.92 -5.86
N ALA A 44 -0.63 -3.98 -4.85
CA ALA A 44 0.79 -3.68 -4.99
C ALA A 44 1.57 -4.87 -5.60
N ALA A 45 1.06 -6.10 -5.45
CA ALA A 45 1.69 -7.30 -5.96
C ALA A 45 1.48 -7.49 -7.46
N ASP A 46 0.24 -7.31 -7.95
CA ASP A 46 -0.16 -7.61 -9.32
C ASP A 46 0.47 -6.70 -10.38
N GLY A 47 0.72 -5.44 -10.06
CA GLY A 47 1.35 -4.46 -10.97
C GLY A 47 2.89 -4.47 -10.95
N GLY A 48 3.52 -5.41 -10.27
CA GLY A 48 4.98 -5.40 -10.09
C GLY A 48 5.51 -4.24 -9.24
N ARG A 49 4.64 -3.45 -8.63
CA ARG A 49 4.98 -2.25 -7.84
C ARG A 49 5.83 -2.56 -6.63
N LYS A 50 5.50 -3.66 -5.93
CA LYS A 50 6.34 -4.17 -4.85
C LYS A 50 7.77 -4.45 -5.31
N ALA A 51 7.92 -5.14 -6.44
CA ALA A 51 9.24 -5.44 -7.00
C ALA A 51 9.94 -4.16 -7.47
N ALA A 52 9.22 -3.22 -8.07
CA ALA A 52 9.74 -1.92 -8.48
C ALA A 52 10.18 -1.08 -7.27
N TYR A 53 9.38 -1.06 -6.19
CA TYR A 53 9.73 -0.39 -4.94
C TYR A 53 11.06 -0.91 -4.37
N PHE A 54 11.21 -2.23 -4.27
CA PHE A 54 12.45 -2.83 -3.74
C PHE A 54 13.65 -2.63 -4.67
N ARG A 55 13.48 -2.69 -5.99
CA ARG A 55 14.57 -2.42 -6.94
C ARG A 55 15.08 -0.98 -6.88
N SER A 56 14.18 -0.02 -6.68
CA SER A 56 14.53 1.41 -6.57
C SER A 56 15.04 1.80 -5.18
N GLY A 57 15.02 0.89 -4.21
CA GLY A 57 15.32 1.19 -2.81
C GLY A 57 14.38 2.23 -2.19
N GLY A 58 13.13 2.29 -2.68
CA GLY A 58 12.15 3.31 -2.30
C GLY A 58 12.42 4.70 -2.89
N LYS A 59 13.43 4.81 -3.75
CA LYS A 59 13.82 6.05 -4.43
C LYS A 59 13.38 6.01 -5.90
N GLY A 60 13.21 7.17 -6.51
CA GLY A 60 12.88 7.28 -7.93
C GLY A 60 11.44 7.71 -8.20
N LYS A 61 10.88 7.29 -9.36
CA LYS A 61 9.54 7.68 -9.80
C LYS A 61 8.51 7.31 -8.72
N ARG A 62 7.65 8.26 -8.37
CA ARG A 62 6.56 8.09 -7.39
C ARG A 62 5.74 6.85 -7.73
N GLN A 63 5.60 5.94 -6.77
CA GLN A 63 4.83 4.71 -6.96
C GLN A 63 3.48 4.83 -6.26
N ILE A 64 2.44 4.37 -6.94
CA ILE A 64 1.09 4.31 -6.39
C ILE A 64 0.95 3.01 -5.60
N ILE A 65 1.01 3.10 -4.28
CA ILE A 65 0.89 1.95 -3.36
C ILE A 65 -0.43 2.00 -2.60
N THR A 66 -0.88 3.20 -2.22
CA THR A 66 -2.14 3.44 -1.50
C THR A 66 -3.15 4.20 -2.36
N ASP A 67 -4.40 4.26 -1.90
CA ASP A 67 -5.46 5.07 -2.53
C ASP A 67 -5.07 6.54 -2.61
N GLU A 68 -4.49 7.06 -1.54
CA GLU A 68 -4.07 8.45 -1.44
C GLU A 68 -2.93 8.76 -2.41
N ASP A 69 -2.01 7.80 -2.64
CA ASP A 69 -0.95 7.97 -3.66
C ASP A 69 -1.56 8.13 -5.06
N ALA A 70 -2.64 7.38 -5.36
CA ALA A 70 -3.35 7.49 -6.63
C ALA A 70 -4.08 8.82 -6.76
N ILE A 71 -4.75 9.28 -5.69
CA ILE A 71 -5.44 10.56 -5.66
C ILE A 71 -4.45 11.71 -5.89
N GLU A 72 -3.36 11.75 -5.13
CA GLU A 72 -2.31 12.75 -5.27
C GLU A 72 -1.68 12.70 -6.68
N TYR A 73 -1.44 11.50 -7.24
CA TYR A 73 -0.89 11.36 -8.58
C TYR A 73 -1.83 11.90 -9.67
N ILE A 74 -3.14 11.65 -9.56
CA ILE A 74 -4.16 12.17 -10.47
C ILE A 74 -4.26 13.69 -10.35
N SER A 75 -4.33 14.21 -9.11
CA SER A 75 -4.39 15.64 -8.84
C SER A 75 -3.21 16.38 -9.48
N ASP A 76 -1.99 15.88 -9.30
CA ASP A 76 -0.76 16.46 -9.86
C ASP A 76 -0.72 16.36 -11.40
N SER A 77 -1.32 15.29 -11.98
CA SER A 77 -1.31 15.05 -13.42
C SER A 77 -2.14 16.06 -14.21
N ILE A 78 -3.31 16.44 -13.68
CA ILE A 78 -4.25 17.34 -14.37
C ILE A 78 -4.54 18.64 -13.61
N GLY A 79 -3.91 18.86 -12.44
CA GLY A 79 -4.09 20.07 -11.64
C GLY A 79 -5.52 20.25 -11.12
N CYS A 80 -6.16 19.17 -10.66
CA CYS A 80 -7.50 19.19 -10.09
C CYS A 80 -7.48 19.11 -8.55
N SER A 81 -8.64 19.39 -7.92
CA SER A 81 -8.78 19.18 -6.47
C SER A 81 -8.73 17.70 -6.10
N MET A 82 -8.44 17.40 -4.83
CA MET A 82 -8.38 16.02 -4.33
C MET A 82 -9.72 15.29 -4.46
N ASP A 83 -10.85 16.01 -4.34
CA ASP A 83 -12.18 15.43 -4.50
C ASP A 83 -12.42 14.95 -5.94
N PHE A 84 -12.05 15.77 -6.94
CA PHE A 84 -12.09 15.38 -8.34
C PHE A 84 -11.12 14.23 -8.63
N ALA A 85 -9.93 14.27 -8.05
CA ALA A 85 -8.96 13.20 -8.20
C ALA A 85 -9.49 11.87 -7.64
N ASP A 86 -10.21 11.87 -6.50
CA ASP A 86 -10.84 10.66 -5.95
C ASP A 86 -11.99 10.15 -6.85
N LYS A 87 -12.77 11.06 -7.46
CA LYS A 87 -13.77 10.68 -8.48
C LYS A 87 -13.10 9.89 -9.61
N TYR A 88 -12.00 10.41 -10.14
CA TYR A 88 -11.26 9.75 -11.22
C TYR A 88 -10.63 8.43 -10.77
N ARG A 89 -10.00 8.39 -9.58
CA ARG A 89 -9.47 7.15 -9.00
C ARG A 89 -10.54 6.06 -8.93
N ARG A 90 -11.74 6.39 -8.41
CA ARG A 90 -12.88 5.46 -8.36
C ARG A 90 -13.34 5.04 -9.74
N GLY A 91 -13.34 5.96 -10.70
CA GLY A 91 -13.66 5.70 -12.10
C GLY A 91 -12.72 4.68 -12.73
N PHE A 92 -11.41 4.84 -12.53
CA PHE A 92 -10.40 3.87 -12.97
C PHE A 92 -10.55 2.52 -12.25
N SER A 93 -10.73 2.52 -10.93
CA SER A 93 -10.90 1.30 -10.15
C SER A 93 -12.13 0.48 -10.58
N LYS A 94 -13.24 1.15 -10.90
CA LYS A 94 -14.50 0.53 -11.35
C LYS A 94 -14.60 0.40 -12.88
N GLN A 95 -13.60 0.85 -13.60
CA GLN A 95 -13.56 0.86 -15.08
C GLN A 95 -14.76 1.57 -15.70
N ILE A 96 -15.14 2.75 -15.18
CA ILE A 96 -16.27 3.54 -15.66
C ILE A 96 -15.84 4.35 -16.91
N PRO A 97 -16.31 4.01 -18.13
CA PRO A 97 -15.79 4.61 -19.37
C PRO A 97 -16.01 6.14 -19.46
N SER A 98 -17.15 6.64 -18.99
CA SER A 98 -17.45 8.08 -19.01
C SER A 98 -16.46 8.90 -18.16
N VAL A 99 -16.14 8.42 -16.97
CA VAL A 99 -15.19 9.07 -16.05
C VAL A 99 -13.77 8.98 -16.61
N MET A 100 -13.40 7.84 -17.19
CA MET A 100 -12.09 7.66 -17.81
C MET A 100 -11.92 8.60 -19.03
N ASN A 101 -12.95 8.76 -19.85
CA ASN A 101 -12.94 9.68 -21.00
C ASN A 101 -12.84 11.15 -20.56
N GLU A 102 -13.57 11.54 -19.51
CA GLU A 102 -13.48 12.87 -18.90
C GLU A 102 -12.05 13.18 -18.43
N PHE A 103 -11.43 12.23 -17.74
CA PHE A 103 -10.03 12.34 -17.33
C PHE A 103 -9.08 12.47 -18.53
N LEU A 104 -9.26 11.63 -19.56
CA LEU A 104 -8.45 11.68 -20.77
C LEU A 104 -8.53 13.02 -21.49
N PHE A 105 -9.72 13.61 -21.55
CA PHE A 105 -9.92 14.95 -22.11
C PHE A 105 -9.12 16.00 -21.33
N SER A 106 -9.25 16.00 -19.99
CA SER A 106 -8.52 16.91 -19.12
C SER A 106 -6.99 16.71 -19.19
N LEU A 107 -6.55 15.46 -19.41
CA LEU A 107 -5.13 15.13 -19.52
C LEU A 107 -4.52 15.63 -20.83
N LYS A 108 -5.26 15.52 -21.96
CA LYS A 108 -4.82 16.02 -23.29
C LYS A 108 -4.55 17.51 -23.30
N ASP A 109 -5.36 18.26 -22.57
CA ASP A 109 -5.22 19.71 -22.46
C ASP A 109 -3.98 20.15 -21.67
N LYS A 110 -3.45 19.27 -20.80
CA LYS A 110 -2.42 19.60 -19.81
C LYS A 110 -1.06 18.94 -20.06
N ARG A 111 -0.99 17.86 -20.84
CA ARG A 111 0.21 17.02 -20.98
C ARG A 111 0.50 16.61 -22.42
N GLY A 112 1.78 16.48 -22.75
CA GLY A 112 2.21 15.93 -24.03
C GLY A 112 1.92 14.44 -24.22
N ASN A 113 1.89 13.96 -25.44
CA ASN A 113 1.47 12.57 -25.78
C ASN A 113 2.27 11.48 -25.03
N ILE A 114 3.56 11.68 -24.82
CA ILE A 114 4.43 10.72 -24.11
C ILE A 114 4.05 10.65 -22.62
N GLU A 115 3.89 11.81 -21.98
CA GLU A 115 3.48 11.88 -20.57
C GLU A 115 2.08 11.29 -20.35
N GLN A 116 1.15 11.53 -21.30
CA GLN A 116 -0.20 10.94 -21.26
C GLN A 116 -0.13 9.41 -21.25
N ALA A 117 0.68 8.81 -22.11
CA ALA A 117 0.83 7.36 -22.20
C ALA A 117 1.39 6.77 -20.89
N ASP A 118 2.37 7.43 -20.30
CA ASP A 118 2.97 7.03 -19.02
C ASP A 118 1.97 7.12 -17.87
N ILE A 119 1.23 8.24 -17.78
CA ILE A 119 0.21 8.44 -16.74
C ILE A 119 -0.89 7.39 -16.85
N LEU A 120 -1.38 7.13 -18.06
CA LEU A 120 -2.42 6.11 -18.29
C LEU A 120 -1.92 4.70 -17.95
N LYS A 121 -0.68 4.39 -18.27
CA LYS A 121 -0.06 3.11 -17.92
C LYS A 121 -0.02 2.93 -16.41
N GLU A 122 0.39 3.95 -15.65
CA GLU A 122 0.41 3.90 -14.19
C GLU A 122 -1.00 3.75 -13.59
N LEU A 123 -1.99 4.47 -14.12
CA LEU A 123 -3.37 4.42 -13.63
C LEU A 123 -4.11 3.14 -14.03
N LYS A 124 -3.86 2.57 -15.20
CA LYS A 124 -4.44 1.27 -15.62
C LYS A 124 -3.97 0.11 -14.74
N HIS A 125 -2.77 0.21 -14.21
CA HIS A 125 -2.24 -0.73 -13.22
C HIS A 125 -2.60 -0.33 -11.79
N SER A 126 -3.39 0.76 -11.61
CA SER A 126 -3.95 1.12 -10.30
C SER A 126 -5.01 0.10 -9.94
N PRO A 127 -4.87 -0.57 -8.81
CA PRO A 127 -5.59 -1.80 -8.59
C PRO A 127 -7.04 -1.58 -8.19
N LYS A 128 -7.88 -2.55 -8.56
CA LYS A 128 -9.28 -2.65 -8.13
C LYS A 128 -9.47 -2.59 -6.61
N TYR A 129 -8.41 -2.89 -5.85
CA TYR A 129 -8.40 -2.90 -4.38
C TYR A 129 -7.10 -2.27 -3.89
N SER A 130 -7.06 -0.96 -3.85
CA SER A 130 -5.98 -0.26 -3.18
C SER A 130 -6.23 -0.20 -1.66
N TYR A 131 -5.19 0.09 -0.93
CA TYR A 131 -5.17 0.06 0.51
C TYR A 131 -5.08 1.49 1.05
N CYS A 132 -6.09 1.91 1.80
CA CYS A 132 -6.15 3.24 2.39
C CYS A 132 -4.96 3.45 3.36
N ARG A 133 -4.28 4.57 3.22
CA ARG A 133 -3.11 4.96 4.04
C ARG A 133 -3.45 5.02 5.53
N GLY A 134 -4.60 5.56 5.88
CA GLY A 134 -5.08 5.63 7.26
C GLY A 134 -5.26 4.24 7.89
N HIS A 135 -5.86 3.30 7.16
CA HIS A 135 -6.01 1.91 7.61
C HIS A 135 -4.65 1.21 7.74
N SER A 136 -3.77 1.41 6.78
CA SER A 136 -2.39 0.90 6.80
C SER A 136 -1.63 1.38 8.04
N LEU A 137 -1.76 2.67 8.37
CA LEU A 137 -1.10 3.27 9.53
C LEU A 137 -1.66 2.73 10.85
N SER A 138 -2.98 2.61 10.98
CA SER A 138 -3.63 2.07 12.19
C SER A 138 -3.18 0.63 12.47
N TYR A 139 -3.16 -0.23 11.45
CA TYR A 139 -2.63 -1.58 11.61
C TYR A 139 -1.11 -1.61 11.78
N GLY A 140 -0.39 -0.69 11.17
CA GLY A 140 1.05 -0.50 11.38
C GLY A 140 1.39 -0.23 12.84
N GLN A 141 0.63 0.66 13.49
CA GLN A 141 0.76 0.94 14.92
C GLN A 141 0.48 -0.29 15.78
N LEU A 142 -0.60 -1.03 15.48
CA LEU A 142 -0.96 -2.24 16.23
C LEU A 142 0.13 -3.32 16.09
N VAL A 143 0.59 -3.59 14.87
CA VAL A 143 1.65 -4.58 14.63
C VAL A 143 2.96 -4.17 15.29
N TRP A 144 3.30 -2.88 15.26
CA TRP A 144 4.49 -2.34 15.91
C TRP A 144 4.44 -2.53 17.42
N ALA A 145 3.31 -2.20 18.05
CA ALA A 145 3.09 -2.41 19.49
C ALA A 145 3.18 -3.89 19.88
N LEU A 146 2.56 -4.79 19.09
CA LEU A 146 2.66 -6.23 19.31
C LEU A 146 4.10 -6.74 19.18
N ALA A 147 4.83 -6.27 18.17
CA ALA A 147 6.23 -6.62 17.96
C ALA A 147 7.13 -6.13 19.10
N TYR A 148 6.85 -4.94 19.65
CA TYR A 148 7.53 -4.41 20.82
C TYR A 148 7.34 -5.33 22.04
N TRP A 149 6.10 -5.69 22.36
CA TRP A 149 5.81 -6.57 23.51
C TRP A 149 6.38 -7.97 23.29
N LYS A 150 6.32 -8.50 22.10
CA LYS A 150 6.93 -9.79 21.75
C LYS A 150 8.44 -9.78 21.94
N ALA A 151 9.11 -8.64 21.70
CA ALA A 151 10.54 -8.49 21.94
C ALA A 151 10.88 -8.33 23.41
N ARG A 152 10.06 -7.56 24.15
CA ARG A 152 10.34 -7.18 25.54
C ARG A 152 9.98 -8.27 26.55
N ASP A 153 8.85 -8.94 26.35
CA ASP A 153 8.38 -10.03 27.23
C ASP A 153 7.72 -11.13 26.38
N PRO A 154 8.52 -12.00 25.75
CA PRO A 154 8.01 -13.06 24.91
C PRO A 154 7.05 -14.02 25.65
N GLN A 155 7.32 -14.32 26.91
CA GLN A 155 6.52 -15.25 27.67
C GLN A 155 5.09 -14.70 27.90
N ARG A 156 4.99 -13.46 28.32
CA ARG A 156 3.71 -12.78 28.53
C ARG A 156 2.97 -12.57 27.21
N PHE A 157 3.70 -12.18 26.16
CA PHE A 157 3.14 -12.05 24.80
C PHE A 157 2.48 -13.34 24.36
N TRP A 158 3.18 -14.47 24.42
CA TRP A 158 2.63 -15.74 23.97
C TRP A 158 1.49 -16.26 24.83
N ARG A 159 1.53 -16.06 26.16
CA ARG A 159 0.38 -16.37 27.03
C ARG A 159 -0.86 -15.59 26.62
N ALA A 160 -0.74 -14.29 26.36
CA ALA A 160 -1.85 -13.45 25.92
C ALA A 160 -2.34 -13.87 24.53
N THR A 161 -1.43 -14.10 23.58
CA THR A 161 -1.75 -14.51 22.23
C THR A 161 -2.51 -15.86 22.23
N THR A 162 -2.03 -16.87 22.90
CA THR A 162 -2.71 -18.19 22.96
C THR A 162 -4.04 -18.14 23.68
N LYS A 163 -4.21 -17.27 24.65
CA LYS A 163 -5.47 -17.12 25.40
C LYS A 163 -6.54 -16.36 24.61
N HIS A 164 -6.14 -15.33 23.84
CA HIS A 164 -7.06 -14.35 23.26
C HIS A 164 -7.08 -14.32 21.73
N CYS A 165 -6.10 -14.89 21.05
CA CYS A 165 -6.16 -15.08 19.62
C CYS A 165 -7.12 -16.22 19.26
N HIS A 166 -8.39 -15.91 19.20
CA HIS A 166 -9.31 -16.71 18.41
C HIS A 166 -8.88 -16.52 16.96
N SER A 167 -8.44 -17.59 16.31
CA SER A 167 -7.89 -17.58 14.97
C SER A 167 -8.78 -16.80 14.00
N SER A 168 -8.42 -15.56 13.73
CA SER A 168 -9.02 -14.77 12.66
C SER A 168 -8.54 -15.23 11.26
N TYR A 169 -7.77 -16.30 11.21
CA TYR A 169 -7.22 -16.91 10.01
C TYR A 169 -7.58 -18.38 9.97
N ARG A 170 -8.84 -18.64 9.75
CA ARG A 170 -9.30 -19.94 9.23
C ARG A 170 -9.93 -19.75 7.88
#